data_825c72bb104cc83aed25a7928f09cdf4
#
_entry.id   825c72bb104cc83aed25a7928f09cdf4
#
_cell.length_a   1.000
_cell.length_b   1.000
_cell.length_c   1.000
_cell.angle_alpha   90.00
_cell.angle_beta   90.00
_cell.angle_gamma   90.00
#
_symmetry.space_group_name_H-M   'P 1'
#
loop_
_entity.id
_entity.type
_entity.pdbx_description
1 polymer ?
#
loop_
_entity_poly.entity_id
_entity_poly.type
_entity_poly.pdbx_seq_one_letter_code
_entity_poly.pdbx_strand_id
1 'polypeptide(L)'
;MPTSPPAARPAATVVLLRDAPADGALEVFLQRRVAGMAFAGGNTVFPGGGVDAGDRPDPALWRGPDAAWWGRHFDCPPDVAGALVATAVRETFEECGVLLAGPGVLDATARDDLVARRRTLPDVLAAAGLPVRADLLAPWSRWVTPESEPRRYDTAFFVARVPAGQEADARTTEAVEATWWRPADALDGARRGDLRLLPPTEHTLAEIAAYPDTAAVLDAARHRPVTVYRPLLERVGDRAVVTVPGAPGLRFDLGPV
;
A
#
# COMPACT_ATOMS: atom_id res chain seq x y z
N MET A 1 -22.44 27.22 -8.86
CA MET A 1 -21.99 26.11 -9.71
C MET A 1 -21.33 25.10 -8.80
N PRO A 2 -21.75 23.82 -8.74
CA PRO A 2 -20.98 22.83 -8.03
C PRO A 2 -19.60 22.75 -8.69
N THR A 3 -18.55 23.02 -7.92
CA THR A 3 -17.16 22.84 -8.36
C THR A 3 -16.93 21.33 -8.56
N SER A 4 -16.39 20.94 -9.71
CA SER A 4 -16.02 19.53 -9.93
C SER A 4 -15.11 19.06 -8.79
N PRO A 5 -15.27 17.80 -8.33
CA PRO A 5 -14.43 17.25 -7.29
C PRO A 5 -12.95 17.29 -7.72
N PRO A 6 -12.01 17.47 -6.78
CA PRO A 6 -10.59 17.46 -7.10
C PRO A 6 -10.20 16.10 -7.72
N ALA A 7 -9.29 16.12 -8.69
CA ALA A 7 -8.78 14.89 -9.30
C ALA A 7 -8.08 14.02 -8.24
N ALA A 8 -8.34 12.71 -8.25
CA ALA A 8 -7.64 11.77 -7.39
C ALA A 8 -6.20 11.58 -7.90
N ARG A 9 -5.21 11.67 -6.99
CA ARG A 9 -3.78 11.52 -7.31
C ARG A 9 -3.41 10.04 -7.26
N PRO A 10 -2.63 9.52 -8.22
CA PRO A 10 -2.13 8.16 -8.14
C PRO A 10 -1.32 7.91 -6.87
N ALA A 11 -1.52 6.75 -6.27
CA ALA A 11 -0.80 6.31 -5.07
C ALA A 11 -0.63 4.79 -5.09
N ALA A 12 0.33 4.27 -4.33
CA ALA A 12 0.57 2.85 -4.16
C ALA A 12 0.67 2.49 -2.67
N THR A 13 0.12 1.34 -2.32
CA THR A 13 0.19 0.75 -0.98
C THR A 13 0.64 -0.70 -1.10
N VAL A 14 1.54 -1.14 -0.22
CA VAL A 14 2.04 -2.51 -0.20
C VAL A 14 1.63 -3.19 1.09
N VAL A 15 0.83 -4.24 0.95
CA VAL A 15 0.58 -5.19 2.04
C VAL A 15 1.80 -6.10 2.11
N LEU A 16 2.73 -5.73 2.98
CA LEU A 16 3.96 -6.48 3.18
C LEU A 16 3.66 -7.69 4.08
N LEU A 17 4.02 -8.88 3.62
CA LEU A 17 3.65 -10.16 4.20
C LEU A 17 4.88 -10.93 4.68
N ARG A 18 4.72 -11.68 5.77
CA ARG A 18 5.63 -12.76 6.16
C ARG A 18 4.87 -13.92 6.79
N ASP A 19 5.51 -15.08 6.82
CA ASP A 19 5.12 -16.16 7.72
C ASP A 19 5.88 -15.99 9.02
N ALA A 20 5.17 -15.94 10.15
CA ALA A 20 5.75 -15.69 11.47
C ALA A 20 6.86 -16.73 11.79
N PRO A 21 8.04 -16.31 12.30
CA PRO A 21 9.13 -17.24 12.58
C PRO A 21 8.79 -18.32 13.61
N ALA A 22 7.84 -18.02 14.52
CA ALA A 22 7.51 -18.91 15.63
C ALA A 22 6.62 -20.09 15.23
N ASP A 23 5.63 -19.87 14.36
CA ASP A 23 4.59 -20.86 14.07
C ASP A 23 4.14 -20.88 12.60
N GLY A 24 4.77 -20.07 11.74
CA GLY A 24 4.43 -19.98 10.33
C GLY A 24 3.11 -19.25 10.03
N ALA A 25 2.47 -18.63 11.02
CA ALA A 25 1.23 -17.92 10.80
C ALA A 25 1.44 -16.67 9.93
N LEU A 26 0.46 -16.39 9.08
CA LEU A 26 0.49 -15.20 8.23
C LEU A 26 0.48 -13.92 9.05
N GLU A 27 1.43 -13.03 8.77
CA GLU A 27 1.51 -11.70 9.35
C GLU A 27 1.62 -10.62 8.26
N VAL A 28 1.06 -9.46 8.55
CA VAL A 28 1.14 -8.24 7.75
C VAL A 28 1.87 -7.14 8.53
N PHE A 29 2.64 -6.31 7.84
CA PHE A 29 3.29 -5.16 8.45
C PHE A 29 2.36 -3.96 8.44
N LEU A 30 2.09 -3.40 9.61
CA LEU A 30 1.25 -2.22 9.80
C LEU A 30 2.01 -1.14 10.54
N GLN A 31 1.67 0.11 10.22
CA GLN A 31 2.24 1.28 10.85
C GLN A 31 1.15 2.27 11.27
N ARG A 32 1.29 2.84 12.48
CA ARG A 32 0.39 3.87 12.99
C ARG A 32 0.98 5.24 12.67
N ARG A 33 0.31 5.98 11.80
CA ARG A 33 0.77 7.30 11.34
C ARG A 33 0.75 8.33 12.47
N VAL A 34 1.71 9.26 12.42
CA VAL A 34 1.75 10.41 13.33
C VAL A 34 0.44 11.19 13.22
N ALA A 35 -0.18 11.55 14.35
CA ALA A 35 -1.51 12.17 14.41
C ALA A 35 -1.62 13.50 13.63
N GLY A 36 -0.52 14.26 13.52
CA GLY A 36 -0.47 15.55 12.81
C GLY A 36 -0.37 15.45 11.28
N MET A 37 -0.35 14.27 10.72
CA MET A 37 -0.26 14.12 9.27
C MET A 37 -1.53 14.59 8.56
N ALA A 38 -1.34 15.22 7.40
CA ALA A 38 -2.42 15.82 6.62
C ALA A 38 -3.42 14.83 6.00
N PHE A 39 -3.06 13.55 5.92
CA PHE A 39 -3.92 12.45 5.48
C PHE A 39 -3.70 11.23 6.38
N ALA A 40 -4.81 10.60 6.79
CA ALA A 40 -4.81 9.39 7.62
C ALA A 40 -4.05 9.51 8.97
N GLY A 41 -3.82 10.72 9.49
CA GLY A 41 -3.13 10.92 10.78
C GLY A 41 -3.80 10.15 11.91
N GLY A 42 -2.99 9.42 12.71
CA GLY A 42 -3.44 8.59 13.81
C GLY A 42 -4.07 7.26 13.42
N ASN A 43 -4.27 6.99 12.11
CA ASN A 43 -4.75 5.68 11.64
C ASN A 43 -3.59 4.69 11.48
N THR A 44 -3.94 3.41 11.61
CA THR A 44 -3.06 2.29 11.30
C THR A 44 -3.26 1.89 9.84
N VAL A 45 -2.18 1.85 9.08
CA VAL A 45 -2.17 1.66 7.63
C VAL A 45 -1.06 0.70 7.20
N PHE A 46 -1.13 0.21 5.98
CA PHE A 46 0.01 -0.41 5.30
C PHE A 46 1.00 0.65 4.80
N PRO A 47 2.26 0.31 4.55
CA PRO A 47 3.22 1.18 3.89
C PRO A 47 2.73 1.68 2.54
N GLY A 48 2.97 2.96 2.24
CA GLY A 48 2.58 3.50 0.94
C GLY A 48 2.40 5.01 0.91
N GLY A 49 2.39 5.53 -0.33
CA GLY A 49 2.25 6.97 -0.56
C GLY A 49 1.90 7.32 -1.99
N GLY A 50 1.95 8.61 -2.27
CA GLY A 50 1.63 9.16 -3.58
C GLY A 50 2.74 8.93 -4.60
N VAL A 51 2.37 8.84 -5.87
CA VAL A 51 3.33 8.81 -6.98
C VAL A 51 4.06 10.14 -7.04
N ASP A 52 5.38 10.09 -7.01
CA ASP A 52 6.25 11.23 -7.23
C ASP A 52 6.66 11.34 -8.71
N ALA A 53 7.02 12.55 -9.14
CA ALA A 53 7.47 12.79 -10.52
C ALA A 53 8.72 11.97 -10.89
N GLY A 54 9.53 11.61 -9.89
CA GLY A 54 10.72 10.76 -10.04
C GLY A 54 10.44 9.26 -10.10
N ASP A 55 9.20 8.81 -9.86
CA ASP A 55 8.83 7.40 -9.90
C ASP A 55 8.68 6.90 -11.35
N ARG A 56 9.76 7.02 -12.13
CA ARG A 56 9.82 6.61 -13.54
C ARG A 56 10.91 5.55 -13.69
N PRO A 57 10.56 4.25 -13.60
CA PRO A 57 11.55 3.19 -13.67
C PRO A 57 12.22 3.14 -15.05
N ASP A 58 13.52 2.89 -15.07
CA ASP A 58 14.25 2.58 -16.30
C ASP A 58 13.82 1.16 -16.77
N PRO A 59 13.29 1.02 -18.00
CA PRO A 59 12.93 -0.29 -18.54
C PRO A 59 14.10 -1.28 -18.58
N ALA A 60 15.36 -0.80 -18.69
CA ALA A 60 16.54 -1.65 -18.65
C ALA A 60 16.79 -2.24 -17.24
N LEU A 61 16.35 -1.54 -16.21
CA LEU A 61 16.42 -1.95 -14.80
C LEU A 61 15.07 -2.44 -14.29
N TRP A 62 14.38 -3.27 -15.07
CA TRP A 62 13.09 -3.84 -14.73
C TRP A 62 13.11 -5.36 -14.85
N ARG A 63 12.53 -6.06 -13.88
CA ARG A 63 12.35 -7.52 -13.90
C ARG A 63 10.91 -7.87 -13.53
N GLY A 64 10.36 -8.84 -14.26
CA GLY A 64 8.98 -9.32 -14.06
C GLY A 64 7.99 -8.76 -15.09
N PRO A 65 6.69 -8.75 -14.79
CA PRO A 65 5.65 -8.27 -15.69
C PRO A 65 5.90 -6.80 -16.07
N ASP A 66 5.71 -6.49 -17.35
CA ASP A 66 5.92 -5.13 -17.87
C ASP A 66 4.83 -4.14 -17.44
N ALA A 67 5.07 -2.86 -17.68
CA ALA A 67 4.12 -1.80 -17.33
C ALA A 67 2.75 -1.96 -18.02
N ALA A 68 2.71 -2.56 -19.22
CA ALA A 68 1.45 -2.82 -19.91
C ALA A 68 0.64 -3.93 -19.23
N TRP A 69 1.32 -4.96 -18.70
CA TRP A 69 0.69 -6.00 -17.90
C TRP A 69 0.03 -5.40 -16.64
N TRP A 70 0.76 -4.58 -15.91
CA TRP A 70 0.27 -3.88 -14.72
C TRP A 70 -0.88 -2.93 -15.05
N GLY A 71 -0.78 -2.21 -16.19
CA GLY A 71 -1.83 -1.31 -16.68
C GLY A 71 -3.16 -2.03 -16.92
N ARG A 72 -3.12 -3.24 -17.48
CA ARG A 72 -4.33 -4.07 -17.67
C ARG A 72 -4.95 -4.52 -16.34
N HIS A 73 -4.14 -4.81 -15.32
CA HIS A 73 -4.65 -5.23 -14.01
C HIS A 73 -5.26 -4.07 -13.21
N PHE A 74 -4.61 -2.91 -13.23
CA PHE A 74 -5.10 -1.74 -12.50
C PHE A 74 -6.02 -0.81 -13.32
N ASP A 75 -6.35 -1.19 -14.56
CA ASP A 75 -7.18 -0.38 -15.46
C ASP A 75 -6.66 1.07 -15.56
N CYS A 76 -5.38 1.21 -15.95
CA CYS A 76 -4.72 2.50 -16.12
C CYS A 76 -3.66 2.45 -17.24
N PRO A 77 -3.21 3.62 -17.76
CA PRO A 77 -2.15 3.68 -18.76
C PRO A 77 -0.84 3.01 -18.28
N PRO A 78 -0.06 2.40 -19.18
CA PRO A 78 1.18 1.70 -18.82
C PRO A 78 2.20 2.57 -18.08
N ASP A 79 2.33 3.84 -18.44
CA ASP A 79 3.21 4.80 -17.78
C ASP A 79 2.81 5.07 -16.33
N VAL A 80 1.50 5.18 -16.08
CA VAL A 80 0.94 5.29 -14.72
C VAL A 80 1.20 3.99 -13.93
N ALA A 81 0.97 2.83 -14.56
CA ALA A 81 1.20 1.54 -13.92
C ALA A 81 2.67 1.32 -13.54
N GLY A 82 3.60 1.69 -14.43
CA GLY A 82 5.03 1.65 -14.15
C GLY A 82 5.42 2.55 -12.98
N ALA A 83 4.84 3.75 -12.91
CA ALA A 83 5.04 4.66 -11.78
C ALA A 83 4.47 4.11 -10.47
N LEU A 84 3.28 3.46 -10.49
CA LEU A 84 2.68 2.82 -9.31
C LEU A 84 3.59 1.71 -8.75
N VAL A 85 4.18 0.87 -9.61
CA VAL A 85 5.14 -0.17 -9.18
C VAL A 85 6.40 0.46 -8.59
N ALA A 86 6.96 1.50 -9.22
CA ALA A 86 8.13 2.21 -8.68
C ALA A 86 7.82 2.85 -7.32
N THR A 87 6.66 3.49 -7.18
CA THR A 87 6.16 4.04 -5.91
C THR A 87 6.05 2.94 -4.84
N ALA A 88 5.47 1.79 -5.17
CA ALA A 88 5.36 0.66 -4.25
C ALA A 88 6.74 0.22 -3.72
N VAL A 89 7.75 0.12 -4.60
CA VAL A 89 9.13 -0.23 -4.21
C VAL A 89 9.76 0.87 -3.36
N ARG A 90 9.60 2.15 -3.74
CA ARG A 90 10.18 3.30 -3.02
C ARG A 90 9.60 3.42 -1.62
N GLU A 91 8.27 3.46 -1.50
CA GLU A 91 7.59 3.65 -0.22
C GLU A 91 7.88 2.49 0.74
N THR A 92 7.91 1.24 0.26
CA THR A 92 8.27 0.09 1.09
C THR A 92 9.70 0.21 1.62
N PHE A 93 10.63 0.71 0.81
CA PHE A 93 12.00 0.91 1.26
C PHE A 93 12.12 2.12 2.20
N GLU A 94 11.50 3.25 1.89
CA GLU A 94 11.51 4.46 2.72
C GLU A 94 10.87 4.22 4.10
N GLU A 95 9.72 3.56 4.14
CA GLU A 95 8.96 3.40 5.37
C GLU A 95 9.36 2.17 6.20
N CYS A 96 9.78 1.08 5.55
CA CYS A 96 10.03 -0.21 6.22
C CYS A 96 11.46 -0.74 6.08
N GLY A 97 12.32 -0.12 5.24
CA GLY A 97 13.66 -0.63 4.96
C GLY A 97 13.70 -1.87 4.07
N VAL A 98 12.55 -2.36 3.60
CA VAL A 98 12.49 -3.54 2.74
C VAL A 98 12.61 -3.14 1.28
N LEU A 99 13.65 -3.65 0.60
CA LEU A 99 13.95 -3.35 -0.78
C LEU A 99 13.37 -4.41 -1.72
N LEU A 100 12.37 -4.04 -2.50
CA LEU A 100 11.77 -4.90 -3.54
C LEU A 100 12.51 -4.68 -4.87
N ALA A 101 13.83 -4.79 -4.84
CA ALA A 101 14.75 -4.67 -5.97
C ALA A 101 15.95 -5.61 -5.80
N GLY A 102 16.78 -5.75 -6.80
CA GLY A 102 18.00 -6.54 -6.70
C GLY A 102 17.95 -7.92 -7.36
N PRO A 103 18.80 -8.87 -6.99
CA PRO A 103 19.49 -9.00 -5.69
C PRO A 103 20.63 -8.01 -5.50
N GLY A 104 20.82 -7.53 -4.27
CA GLY A 104 21.90 -6.65 -3.89
C GLY A 104 21.53 -5.77 -2.69
N VAL A 105 22.44 -4.89 -2.33
CA VAL A 105 22.25 -3.92 -1.26
C VAL A 105 22.50 -2.52 -1.80
N LEU A 106 21.80 -1.55 -1.25
CA LEU A 106 22.02 -0.13 -1.50
C LEU A 106 23.07 0.41 -0.54
N ASP A 107 23.66 1.57 -0.89
CA ASP A 107 24.54 2.29 0.02
C ASP A 107 23.79 2.71 1.29
N ALA A 108 24.54 2.92 2.37
CA ALA A 108 23.97 3.17 3.70
C ALA A 108 23.15 4.48 3.79
N THR A 109 23.33 5.40 2.84
CA THR A 109 22.61 6.69 2.80
C THR A 109 21.39 6.67 1.90
N ALA A 110 21.22 5.63 1.09
CA ALA A 110 20.19 5.56 0.05
C ALA A 110 18.78 5.83 0.58
N ARG A 111 18.42 5.22 1.71
CA ARG A 111 17.11 5.41 2.34
C ARG A 111 16.91 6.85 2.80
N ASP A 112 17.89 7.43 3.49
CA ASP A 112 17.84 8.81 3.95
C ASP A 112 17.83 9.82 2.80
N ASP A 113 18.48 9.49 1.67
CA ASP A 113 18.49 10.31 0.47
C ASP A 113 17.13 10.30 -0.24
N LEU A 114 16.45 9.15 -0.29
CA LEU A 114 15.09 9.03 -0.82
C LEU A 114 14.09 9.79 0.07
N VAL A 115 14.08 9.55 1.38
CA VAL A 115 13.20 10.24 2.33
C VAL A 115 13.39 11.75 2.28
N ALA A 116 14.63 12.22 2.18
CA ALA A 116 14.95 13.66 2.04
C ALA A 116 14.81 14.19 0.61
N ARG A 117 14.37 13.36 -0.36
CA ARG A 117 14.22 13.71 -1.79
C ARG A 117 15.49 14.27 -2.43
N ARG A 118 16.68 13.86 -1.95
CA ARG A 118 17.97 14.21 -2.54
C ARG A 118 18.30 13.36 -3.77
N ARG A 119 17.78 12.14 -3.82
CA ARG A 119 17.90 11.21 -4.96
C ARG A 119 16.52 10.62 -5.24
N THR A 120 16.29 10.17 -6.47
CA THR A 120 15.10 9.40 -6.84
C THR A 120 15.40 7.90 -6.72
N LEU A 121 14.34 7.06 -6.63
CA LEU A 121 14.53 5.61 -6.64
C LEU A 121 15.28 5.11 -7.89
N PRO A 122 14.94 5.55 -9.12
CA PRO A 122 15.73 5.20 -10.31
C PRO A 122 17.22 5.54 -10.19
N ASP A 123 17.57 6.73 -9.65
CA ASP A 123 18.98 7.12 -9.47
C ASP A 123 19.73 6.19 -8.51
N VAL A 124 19.07 5.84 -7.39
CA VAL A 124 19.62 4.94 -6.38
C VAL A 124 19.84 3.54 -6.95
N LEU A 125 18.84 3.01 -7.65
CA LEU A 125 18.91 1.68 -8.26
C LEU A 125 19.92 1.62 -9.41
N ALA A 126 19.97 2.65 -10.27
CA ALA A 126 20.95 2.73 -11.36
C ALA A 126 22.39 2.77 -10.85
N ALA A 127 22.67 3.57 -9.81
CA ALA A 127 23.99 3.64 -9.19
C ALA A 127 24.46 2.29 -8.61
N ALA A 128 23.51 1.47 -8.13
CA ALA A 128 23.79 0.14 -7.59
C ALA A 128 23.70 -0.98 -8.65
N GLY A 129 23.26 -0.68 -9.88
CA GLY A 129 22.99 -1.70 -10.91
C GLY A 129 21.86 -2.66 -10.57
N LEU A 130 20.90 -2.24 -9.74
CA LEU A 130 19.82 -3.08 -9.24
C LEU A 130 18.53 -2.85 -10.03
N PRO A 131 17.88 -3.89 -10.55
CA PRO A 131 16.57 -3.76 -11.17
C PRO A 131 15.46 -3.67 -10.13
N VAL A 132 14.41 -2.91 -10.46
CA VAL A 132 13.09 -3.04 -9.82
C VAL A 132 12.61 -4.49 -10.02
N ARG A 133 12.16 -5.13 -8.95
CA ARG A 133 11.65 -6.51 -8.95
C ARG A 133 10.13 -6.50 -8.93
N ALA A 134 9.52 -6.11 -10.06
CA ALA A 134 8.07 -6.14 -10.22
C ALA A 134 7.48 -7.55 -10.04
N ASP A 135 8.27 -8.60 -10.24
CA ASP A 135 7.90 -9.99 -9.98
C ASP A 135 7.77 -10.36 -8.50
N LEU A 136 8.26 -9.52 -7.58
CA LEU A 136 8.04 -9.67 -6.14
C LEU A 136 6.70 -9.07 -5.66
N LEU A 137 6.04 -8.30 -6.52
CA LEU A 137 4.74 -7.70 -6.27
C LEU A 137 3.64 -8.52 -6.96
N ALA A 138 2.44 -8.51 -6.37
CA ALA A 138 1.24 -8.97 -7.05
C ALA A 138 0.10 -7.96 -6.83
N PRO A 139 -0.81 -7.76 -7.81
CA PRO A 139 -1.89 -6.80 -7.69
C PRO A 139 -2.97 -7.33 -6.73
N TRP A 140 -3.57 -6.46 -5.91
CA TRP A 140 -4.61 -6.87 -4.96
C TRP A 140 -5.94 -6.19 -5.21
N SER A 141 -5.97 -4.87 -5.10
CA SER A 141 -7.18 -4.06 -5.27
C SER A 141 -6.82 -2.62 -5.65
N ARG A 142 -7.82 -1.81 -5.97
CA ARG A 142 -7.66 -0.37 -6.23
C ARG A 142 -8.76 0.39 -5.50
N TRP A 143 -8.38 1.43 -4.76
CA TRP A 143 -9.29 2.23 -3.96
C TRP A 143 -9.20 3.71 -4.35
N VAL A 144 -10.35 4.29 -4.69
CA VAL A 144 -10.44 5.71 -5.05
C VAL A 144 -11.14 6.45 -3.90
N THR A 145 -10.48 7.44 -3.33
CA THR A 145 -11.06 8.28 -2.25
C THR A 145 -12.40 8.89 -2.70
N PRO A 146 -13.43 8.95 -1.83
CA PRO A 146 -14.72 9.57 -2.13
C PRO A 146 -14.62 10.96 -2.73
N GLU A 147 -15.56 11.33 -3.59
CA GLU A 147 -15.56 12.64 -4.27
C GLU A 147 -15.80 13.83 -3.34
N SER A 148 -16.41 13.58 -2.20
CA SER A 148 -16.63 14.57 -1.14
C SER A 148 -15.35 14.98 -0.38
N GLU A 149 -14.27 14.22 -0.52
CA GLU A 149 -13.04 14.49 0.20
C GLU A 149 -12.18 15.56 -0.48
N PRO A 150 -11.59 16.50 0.26
CA PRO A 150 -10.78 17.59 -0.29
C PRO A 150 -9.41 17.09 -0.82
N ARG A 151 -8.91 15.97 -0.31
CA ARG A 151 -7.69 15.30 -0.77
C ARG A 151 -8.03 13.90 -1.19
N ARG A 152 -7.77 13.59 -2.46
CA ARG A 152 -8.16 12.33 -3.04
C ARG A 152 -6.97 11.60 -3.61
N TYR A 153 -6.96 10.30 -3.37
CA TYR A 153 -5.99 9.37 -3.92
C TYR A 153 -6.71 8.25 -4.69
N ASP A 154 -6.05 7.79 -5.73
CA ASP A 154 -6.40 6.61 -6.50
C ASP A 154 -5.30 5.59 -6.25
N THR A 155 -5.52 4.72 -5.27
CA THR A 155 -4.49 3.89 -4.67
C THR A 155 -4.54 2.48 -5.20
N ALA A 156 -3.47 2.05 -5.86
CA ALA A 156 -3.22 0.66 -6.19
C ALA A 156 -2.68 -0.09 -4.96
N PHE A 157 -3.34 -1.18 -4.57
CA PHE A 157 -2.88 -2.06 -3.49
C PHE A 157 -2.15 -3.25 -4.09
N PHE A 158 -0.94 -3.45 -3.61
CA PHE A 158 -0.09 -4.59 -3.94
C PHE A 158 0.05 -5.49 -2.71
N VAL A 159 0.33 -6.76 -2.94
CA VAL A 159 0.84 -7.67 -1.91
C VAL A 159 2.27 -8.07 -2.27
N ALA A 160 3.14 -8.17 -1.26
CA ALA A 160 4.51 -8.62 -1.43
C ALA A 160 4.97 -9.40 -0.19
N ARG A 161 5.71 -10.48 -0.39
CA ARG A 161 6.43 -11.15 0.70
C ARG A 161 7.76 -10.45 0.94
N VAL A 162 8.15 -10.30 2.21
CA VAL A 162 9.50 -9.84 2.55
C VAL A 162 10.53 -10.78 1.90
N PRO A 163 11.49 -10.23 1.11
CA PRO A 163 12.53 -11.04 0.51
C PRO A 163 13.40 -11.71 1.58
N ALA A 164 13.89 -12.91 1.28
CA ALA A 164 14.75 -13.67 2.20
C ALA A 164 15.98 -12.84 2.62
N GLY A 165 16.28 -12.83 3.92
CA GLY A 165 17.41 -12.09 4.49
C GLY A 165 17.15 -10.59 4.72
N GLN A 166 15.94 -10.09 4.46
CA GLN A 166 15.52 -8.75 4.83
C GLN A 166 14.55 -8.80 6.01
N GLU A 167 14.53 -7.73 6.79
CA GLU A 167 13.57 -7.52 7.88
C GLU A 167 12.98 -6.11 7.77
N ALA A 168 11.67 -6.00 7.98
CA ALA A 168 11.03 -4.69 8.06
C ALA A 168 11.35 -4.04 9.41
N ASP A 169 11.66 -2.76 9.38
CA ASP A 169 11.96 -1.96 10.56
C ASP A 169 10.96 -0.80 10.73
N ALA A 170 10.97 -0.19 11.91
CA ALA A 170 10.12 0.95 12.25
C ALA A 170 10.87 2.30 12.13
N ARG A 171 11.96 2.37 11.34
CA ARG A 171 12.79 3.58 11.18
C ARG A 171 12.15 4.54 10.17
N THR A 172 11.04 5.16 10.56
CA THR A 172 10.37 6.18 9.76
C THR A 172 9.97 7.36 10.65
N THR A 173 9.96 8.57 10.09
CA THR A 173 9.46 9.78 10.76
C THR A 173 7.94 9.94 10.63
N GLU A 174 7.30 9.13 9.78
CA GLU A 174 5.88 9.22 9.47
C GLU A 174 5.00 8.35 10.37
N ALA A 175 5.57 7.39 11.09
CA ALA A 175 4.85 6.52 12.01
C ALA A 175 5.39 6.62 13.45
N VAL A 176 4.47 6.50 14.40
CA VAL A 176 4.78 6.42 15.84
C VAL A 176 5.05 4.99 16.28
N GLU A 177 4.56 4.03 15.50
CA GLU A 177 4.69 2.60 15.75
C GLU A 177 4.58 1.85 14.43
N ALA A 178 5.41 0.84 14.22
CA ALA A 178 5.31 -0.07 13.08
C ALA A 178 5.68 -1.48 13.54
N THR A 179 4.83 -2.46 13.23
CA THR A 179 5.02 -3.84 13.69
C THR A 179 4.22 -4.84 12.86
N TRP A 180 4.53 -6.11 13.06
CA TRP A 180 3.84 -7.23 12.45
C TRP A 180 2.58 -7.58 13.23
N TRP A 181 1.51 -7.84 12.49
CA TRP A 181 0.21 -8.23 13.02
C TRP A 181 -0.33 -9.44 12.28
N ARG A 182 -0.94 -10.37 12.97
CA ARG A 182 -1.85 -11.30 12.32
C ARG A 182 -3.07 -10.53 11.85
N PRO A 183 -3.55 -10.72 10.63
CA PRO A 183 -4.69 -9.93 10.12
C PRO A 183 -5.92 -9.99 11.02
N ALA A 184 -6.24 -11.15 11.58
CA ALA A 184 -7.36 -11.32 12.52
C ALA A 184 -7.17 -10.51 13.81
N ASP A 185 -5.96 -10.50 14.39
CA ASP A 185 -5.67 -9.75 15.62
C ASP A 185 -5.75 -8.24 15.41
N ALA A 186 -5.34 -7.75 14.23
CA ALA A 186 -5.49 -6.34 13.85
C ALA A 186 -6.97 -5.94 13.74
N LEU A 187 -7.79 -6.77 13.12
CA LEU A 187 -9.25 -6.57 13.05
C LEU A 187 -9.91 -6.60 14.43
N ASP A 188 -9.49 -7.51 15.29
CA ASP A 188 -9.96 -7.57 16.68
C ASP A 188 -9.55 -6.33 17.47
N GLY A 189 -8.30 -5.85 17.29
CA GLY A 189 -7.83 -4.61 17.86
C GLY A 189 -8.65 -3.40 17.39
N ALA A 190 -9.04 -3.36 16.12
CA ALA A 190 -9.93 -2.32 15.61
C ALA A 190 -11.32 -2.37 16.24
N ARG A 191 -11.90 -3.56 16.38
CA ARG A 191 -13.22 -3.74 17.06
C ARG A 191 -13.19 -3.32 18.54
N ARG A 192 -12.07 -3.50 19.23
CA ARG A 192 -11.90 -3.02 20.61
C ARG A 192 -11.56 -1.53 20.73
N GLY A 193 -11.24 -0.86 19.60
CA GLY A 193 -10.83 0.54 19.58
C GLY A 193 -9.33 0.76 19.87
N ASP A 194 -8.52 -0.29 19.92
CA ASP A 194 -7.06 -0.24 20.09
C ASP A 194 -6.37 0.30 18.83
N LEU A 195 -6.92 -0.04 17.66
CA LEU A 195 -6.46 0.41 16.36
C LEU A 195 -7.56 1.22 15.65
N ARG A 196 -7.13 2.21 14.87
CA ARG A 196 -8.01 2.96 13.97
C ARG A 196 -7.65 2.58 12.54
N LEU A 197 -8.55 1.87 11.87
CA LEU A 197 -8.37 1.44 10.48
C LEU A 197 -9.22 2.30 9.55
N LEU A 198 -8.66 2.62 8.40
CA LEU A 198 -9.45 3.15 7.28
C LEU A 198 -10.15 2.00 6.54
N PRO A 199 -11.31 2.24 5.88
CA PRO A 199 -12.05 1.22 5.16
C PRO A 199 -11.21 0.36 4.21
N PRO A 200 -10.27 0.91 3.39
CA PRO A 200 -9.40 0.09 2.56
C PRO A 200 -8.50 -0.86 3.35
N THR A 201 -7.96 -0.40 4.48
CA THR A 201 -7.09 -1.23 5.34
C THR A 201 -7.88 -2.33 6.02
N GLU A 202 -9.04 -2.01 6.60
CA GLU A 202 -9.92 -2.97 7.27
C GLU A 202 -10.40 -4.05 6.30
N HIS A 203 -10.88 -3.65 5.12
CA HIS A 203 -11.34 -4.60 4.11
C HIS A 203 -10.21 -5.52 3.63
N THR A 204 -9.04 -4.95 3.31
CA THR A 204 -7.88 -5.74 2.87
C THR A 204 -7.43 -6.73 3.94
N LEU A 205 -7.41 -6.33 5.21
CA LEU A 205 -7.11 -7.25 6.33
C LEU A 205 -8.13 -8.38 6.41
N ALA A 206 -9.43 -8.08 6.24
CA ALA A 206 -10.48 -9.10 6.26
C ALA A 206 -10.35 -10.11 5.11
N GLU A 207 -9.99 -9.64 3.90
CA GLU A 207 -9.72 -10.54 2.78
C GLU A 207 -8.49 -11.42 3.05
N ILE A 208 -7.39 -10.84 3.54
CA ILE A 208 -6.12 -11.56 3.76
C ILE A 208 -6.22 -12.55 4.93
N ALA A 209 -7.01 -12.25 5.95
CA ALA A 209 -7.25 -13.16 7.07
C ALA A 209 -7.85 -14.53 6.68
N ALA A 210 -8.39 -14.64 5.46
CA ALA A 210 -8.94 -15.90 4.95
C ALA A 210 -7.86 -16.88 4.44
N TYR A 211 -6.59 -16.46 4.35
CA TYR A 211 -5.49 -17.28 3.84
C TYR A 211 -4.60 -17.79 4.96
N PRO A 212 -4.08 -19.03 4.84
CA PRO A 212 -3.27 -19.65 5.89
C PRO A 212 -1.84 -19.09 5.97
N ASP A 213 -1.27 -18.66 4.84
CA ASP A 213 0.14 -18.28 4.71
C ASP A 213 0.37 -17.31 3.56
N THR A 214 1.61 -16.81 3.44
CA THR A 214 1.99 -15.86 2.38
C THR A 214 1.92 -16.45 0.98
N ALA A 215 2.19 -17.74 0.83
CA ALA A 215 2.15 -18.40 -0.48
C ALA A 215 0.72 -18.43 -1.04
N ALA A 216 -0.26 -18.74 -0.20
CA ALA A 216 -1.67 -18.75 -0.55
C ALA A 216 -2.19 -17.36 -0.94
N VAL A 217 -1.78 -16.29 -0.21
CA VAL A 217 -2.12 -14.90 -0.58
C VAL A 217 -1.55 -14.54 -1.94
N LEU A 218 -0.25 -14.81 -2.17
CA LEU A 218 0.41 -14.48 -3.44
C LEU A 218 -0.15 -15.28 -4.61
N ASP A 219 -0.51 -16.53 -4.39
CA ASP A 219 -1.17 -17.35 -5.43
C ASP A 219 -2.54 -16.78 -5.79
N ALA A 220 -3.36 -16.48 -4.80
CA ALA A 220 -4.66 -15.85 -5.01
C ALA A 220 -4.53 -14.50 -5.73
N ALA A 221 -3.56 -13.67 -5.36
CA ALA A 221 -3.33 -12.37 -5.98
C ALA A 221 -3.00 -12.45 -7.48
N ARG A 222 -2.33 -13.52 -7.92
CA ARG A 222 -1.98 -13.74 -9.34
C ARG A 222 -3.18 -14.15 -10.19
N HIS A 223 -4.21 -14.73 -9.59
CA HIS A 223 -5.35 -15.32 -10.31
C HIS A 223 -6.65 -14.54 -10.15
N ARG A 224 -6.75 -13.67 -9.14
CA ARG A 224 -7.95 -12.85 -8.92
C ARG A 224 -7.97 -11.60 -9.80
N PRO A 225 -9.14 -11.14 -10.25
CA PRO A 225 -9.27 -9.81 -10.86
C PRO A 225 -9.04 -8.72 -9.81
N VAL A 226 -8.44 -7.61 -10.21
CA VAL A 226 -8.34 -6.42 -9.37
C VAL A 226 -9.70 -5.74 -9.31
N THR A 227 -10.27 -5.66 -8.11
CA THR A 227 -11.51 -4.91 -7.89
C THR A 227 -11.19 -3.44 -7.65
N VAL A 228 -11.90 -2.55 -8.37
CA VAL A 228 -11.82 -1.10 -8.18
C VAL A 228 -12.95 -0.67 -7.24
N TYR A 229 -12.60 -0.24 -6.05
CA TYR A 229 -13.54 0.27 -5.05
C TYR A 229 -13.66 1.79 -5.16
N ARG A 230 -14.90 2.29 -5.32
CA ARG A 230 -15.25 3.71 -5.38
C ARG A 230 -16.26 4.03 -4.29
N PRO A 231 -15.80 4.14 -3.03
CA PRO A 231 -16.70 4.35 -1.91
C PRO A 231 -17.38 5.72 -1.98
N LEU A 232 -18.56 5.78 -1.40
CA LEU A 232 -19.31 7.00 -1.14
C LEU A 232 -19.27 7.28 0.36
N LEU A 233 -19.05 8.53 0.73
CA LEU A 233 -19.20 8.99 2.10
C LEU A 233 -20.58 9.60 2.27
N GLU A 234 -21.38 9.03 3.15
CA GLU A 234 -22.77 9.43 3.40
C GLU A 234 -22.93 9.81 4.87
N ARG A 235 -23.87 10.73 5.13
CA ARG A 235 -24.30 11.02 6.48
C ARG A 235 -25.60 10.28 6.78
N VAL A 236 -25.59 9.43 7.80
CA VAL A 236 -26.77 8.69 8.26
C VAL A 236 -27.06 9.09 9.70
N GLY A 237 -28.00 10.01 9.89
CA GLY A 237 -28.24 10.64 11.17
C GLY A 237 -27.06 11.53 11.58
N ASP A 238 -26.46 11.24 12.72
CA ASP A 238 -25.27 11.91 13.27
C ASP A 238 -23.95 11.17 12.95
N ARG A 239 -23.98 10.13 12.08
CA ARG A 239 -22.82 9.29 11.78
C ARG A 239 -22.34 9.45 10.34
N ALA A 240 -21.04 9.42 10.16
CA ALA A 240 -20.42 9.27 8.85
C ALA A 240 -20.32 7.79 8.50
N VAL A 241 -20.81 7.41 7.33
CA VAL A 241 -20.81 6.02 6.85
C VAL A 241 -20.21 5.97 5.46
N VAL A 242 -19.26 5.07 5.27
CA VAL A 242 -18.71 4.75 3.95
C VAL A 242 -19.42 3.51 3.41
N THR A 243 -19.97 3.62 2.21
CA THR A 243 -20.58 2.52 1.45
C THR A 243 -19.84 2.33 0.14
N VAL A 244 -19.88 1.12 -0.43
CA VAL A 244 -19.27 0.83 -1.72
C VAL A 244 -20.35 0.38 -2.70
N PRO A 245 -20.70 1.19 -3.71
CA PRO A 245 -21.64 0.81 -4.76
C PRO A 245 -21.24 -0.51 -5.42
N GLY A 246 -22.19 -1.40 -5.60
CA GLY A 246 -21.95 -2.74 -6.16
C GLY A 246 -21.39 -3.78 -5.18
N ALA A 247 -21.08 -3.38 -3.94
CA ALA A 247 -20.64 -4.26 -2.87
C ALA A 247 -21.42 -3.97 -1.57
N PRO A 248 -22.71 -4.32 -1.47
CA PRO A 248 -23.60 -3.89 -0.38
C PRO A 248 -23.17 -4.39 1.00
N GLY A 249 -22.32 -5.42 1.07
CA GLY A 249 -21.72 -5.89 2.32
C GLY A 249 -20.57 -5.02 2.83
N LEU A 250 -20.05 -4.09 2.01
CA LEU A 250 -18.98 -3.18 2.40
C LEU A 250 -19.58 -1.86 2.92
N ARG A 251 -19.78 -1.82 4.22
CA ARG A 251 -20.29 -0.65 4.93
C ARG A 251 -19.42 -0.42 6.18
N PHE A 252 -18.85 0.76 6.29
CA PHE A 252 -17.96 1.14 7.37
C PHE A 252 -18.54 2.35 8.11
N ASP A 253 -18.69 2.22 9.40
CA ASP A 253 -19.16 3.30 10.27
C ASP A 253 -17.95 4.04 10.84
N LEU A 254 -17.77 5.30 10.44
CA LEU A 254 -16.64 6.13 10.85
C LEU A 254 -16.87 6.85 12.17
N GLY A 255 -18.05 6.73 12.76
CA GLY A 255 -18.43 7.40 14.01
C GLY A 255 -19.22 8.70 13.82
N PRO A 256 -19.40 9.45 14.90
CA PRO A 256 -20.13 10.72 14.88
C PRO A 256 -19.44 11.78 14.02
N VAL A 257 -20.25 12.69 13.41
CA VAL A 257 -19.79 13.81 12.55
C VAL A 257 -19.83 15.11 13.34
#